data_d0f64d809cf0d2ff3bacf9adaa378a37
#
_entry.id   d0f64d809cf0d2ff3bacf9adaa378a37
#
_cell.length_a   1.000
_cell.length_b   1.000
_cell.length_c   1.000
_cell.angle_alpha   90.00
_cell.angle_beta   90.00
_cell.angle_gamma   90.00
#
_symmetry.space_group_name_H-M   'P 1'
#
loop_
_entity.id
_entity.type
_entity.pdbx_description
1 polymer ?
#
loop_
_entity_poly.entity_id
_entity_poly.type
_entity_poly.pdbx_seq_one_letter_code
_entity_poly.pdbx_strand_id
1 'polypeptide(L)'
;MEKISYNLVFNRKKNLNKRGMALIQVEAYLNKKKMYLSTKIYIKPNQWDDKRKMVKNHPNADILNCMLYEYISTIEQTELGLWQQGKEISLSLLKNLLKKPVSNEKSFLDFYKEELATSSLKESTKHNHLSTLELLQAFKKEIFFTDLTFEFVSSFDSYLQSRGYHLNTIAKHMKHLKRYVNIAINKEYMDIQKYAFRKYRIKSVEGRHTHLSPEELHKLEEVQLTEKFAKLQKPKDAFLFCCYAGLRYSDFTHLTSENIIEFHKEFWLIYKSVKTGTEVRLPLYLLFEGKGIHILHRYKNDLNSFFKLKDNSNLNKELNVLAKLAGISKHISFHTARHTNA
;
A
#
# COMPACT_ATOMS: atom_id res chain seq x y z
N MET A 1 36.86 21.84 18.52
CA MET A 1 35.71 22.03 17.62
C MET A 1 35.01 23.30 18.01
N GLU A 2 34.69 24.14 17.06
CA GLU A 2 33.99 25.42 17.35
C GLU A 2 32.50 25.16 17.58
N LYS A 3 32.01 25.63 18.73
CA LYS A 3 30.61 25.53 19.13
C LYS A 3 29.83 26.76 18.67
N ILE A 4 28.61 26.61 18.17
CA ILE A 4 27.72 27.72 17.87
C ILE A 4 27.25 28.35 19.19
N SER A 5 27.26 29.68 19.29
CA SER A 5 26.62 30.37 20.41
C SER A 5 25.25 30.87 20.03
N TYR A 6 24.28 30.69 20.93
CA TYR A 6 22.88 31.08 20.73
C TYR A 6 22.46 32.14 21.72
N ASN A 7 21.89 33.25 21.23
CA ASN A 7 21.39 34.34 22.05
C ASN A 7 20.01 34.77 21.60
N LEU A 8 19.16 35.16 22.56
CA LEU A 8 17.86 35.77 22.24
C LEU A 8 18.02 37.25 21.95
N VAL A 9 17.45 37.70 20.84
CA VAL A 9 17.48 39.08 20.38
C VAL A 9 16.04 39.57 20.12
N PHE A 10 15.65 40.63 20.79
CA PHE A 10 14.36 41.28 20.58
C PHE A 10 14.49 42.46 19.64
N ASN A 11 13.50 42.64 18.75
CA ASN A 11 13.36 43.81 17.87
C ASN A 11 14.64 44.20 17.11
N ARG A 12 15.39 43.24 16.58
CA ARG A 12 16.63 43.49 15.84
C ARG A 12 16.50 44.54 14.72
N LYS A 13 15.34 44.57 14.05
CA LYS A 13 15.08 45.47 12.92
C LYS A 13 14.62 46.86 13.38
N LYS A 14 14.51 47.13 14.72
CA LYS A 14 14.00 48.34 15.29
C LYS A 14 12.65 48.82 14.73
N ASN A 15 11.78 47.86 14.41
CA ASN A 15 10.49 48.11 13.80
C ASN A 15 9.39 47.31 14.52
N LEU A 16 8.25 47.96 14.77
CA LEU A 16 7.09 47.36 15.40
C LEU A 16 6.01 47.08 14.35
N ASN A 17 5.31 45.97 14.53
CA ASN A 17 4.14 45.65 13.69
C ASN A 17 2.94 46.59 14.00
N LYS A 18 1.85 46.44 13.22
CA LYS A 18 0.62 47.27 13.39
C LYS A 18 -0.01 47.16 14.79
N ARG A 19 0.37 46.15 15.59
CA ARG A 19 -0.10 45.95 16.98
C ARG A 19 0.90 46.47 18.04
N GLY A 20 1.95 47.18 17.62
CA GLY A 20 2.99 47.70 18.52
C GLY A 20 3.91 46.61 19.11
N MET A 21 4.03 45.45 18.46
CA MET A 21 4.83 44.33 18.92
C MET A 21 6.01 44.07 17.98
N ALA A 22 7.09 43.50 18.50
CA ALA A 22 8.27 43.09 17.74
C ALA A 22 8.58 41.63 17.98
N LEU A 23 9.28 41.03 17.01
CA LEU A 23 9.66 39.63 16.97
C LEU A 23 10.87 39.34 17.89
N ILE A 24 10.82 38.27 18.64
CA ILE A 24 12.00 37.66 19.28
C ILE A 24 12.65 36.71 18.27
N GLN A 25 13.98 36.75 18.14
CA GLN A 25 14.76 35.90 17.30
C GLN A 25 15.88 35.24 18.10
N VAL A 26 16.33 34.07 17.65
CA VAL A 26 17.57 33.43 18.11
C VAL A 26 18.68 33.88 17.18
N GLU A 27 19.71 34.54 17.69
CA GLU A 27 20.97 34.80 17.02
C GLU A 27 21.86 33.59 17.20
N ALA A 28 22.28 32.95 16.10
CA ALA A 28 23.30 31.91 16.07
C ALA A 28 24.62 32.52 15.51
N TYR A 29 25.69 32.37 16.26
CA TYR A 29 27.00 32.95 15.91
C TYR A 29 28.07 31.87 15.81
N LEU A 30 28.78 31.82 14.66
CA LEU A 30 29.85 30.90 14.36
C LEU A 30 30.83 31.57 13.42
N ASN A 31 32.16 31.51 13.72
CA ASN A 31 33.24 31.94 12.82
C ASN A 31 33.02 33.37 12.27
N LYS A 32 32.78 34.33 13.15
CA LYS A 32 32.51 35.74 12.81
C LYS A 32 31.28 35.98 11.93
N LYS A 33 30.45 34.93 11.71
CA LYS A 33 29.19 35.04 10.97
C LYS A 33 28.00 34.92 11.91
N LYS A 34 26.93 35.69 11.62
CA LYS A 34 25.67 35.67 12.37
C LYS A 34 24.55 35.22 11.50
N MET A 35 23.65 34.43 12.09
CA MET A 35 22.38 34.04 11.51
C MET A 35 21.24 34.29 12.50
N TYR A 36 20.07 34.64 12.01
CA TYR A 36 18.91 34.92 12.84
C TYR A 36 17.76 33.98 12.51
N LEU A 37 17.25 33.27 13.51
CA LEU A 37 16.15 32.33 13.42
C LEU A 37 14.91 32.95 14.07
N SER A 38 13.76 32.86 13.40
CA SER A 38 12.52 33.42 13.91
C SER A 38 11.87 32.45 14.91
N THR A 39 11.53 32.95 16.10
CA THR A 39 10.77 32.18 17.08
C THR A 39 9.26 32.26 16.83
N LYS A 40 8.81 33.15 15.91
CA LYS A 40 7.40 33.52 15.69
C LYS A 40 6.70 34.14 16.91
N ILE A 41 7.42 34.45 17.97
CA ILE A 41 6.90 35.06 19.19
C ILE A 41 7.07 36.59 19.08
N TYR A 42 5.96 37.32 19.22
CA TYR A 42 5.88 38.76 19.16
C TYR A 42 5.41 39.31 20.50
N ILE A 43 6.15 40.25 21.05
CA ILE A 43 5.80 40.93 22.32
C ILE A 43 5.94 42.45 22.20
N LYS A 44 5.38 43.20 23.15
CA LYS A 44 5.56 44.65 23.24
C LYS A 44 6.93 45.00 23.84
N PRO A 45 7.52 46.17 23.55
CA PRO A 45 8.84 46.56 24.06
C PRO A 45 8.96 46.53 25.60
N ASN A 46 7.92 46.89 26.33
CA ASN A 46 7.89 46.87 27.79
C ASN A 46 7.83 45.46 28.40
N GLN A 47 7.63 44.43 27.55
CA GLN A 47 7.55 43.02 27.94
C GLN A 47 8.88 42.27 27.71
N TRP A 48 9.95 42.97 27.37
CA TRP A 48 11.27 42.39 27.18
C TRP A 48 12.26 42.86 28.24
N ASP A 49 13.03 41.94 28.79
CA ASP A 49 14.17 42.26 29.65
C ASP A 49 15.47 42.02 28.85
N ASP A 50 16.12 43.11 28.47
CA ASP A 50 17.31 42.99 27.61
C ASP A 50 18.55 42.48 28.36
N LYS A 51 18.61 42.68 29.70
CA LYS A 51 19.72 42.19 30.54
C LYS A 51 19.62 40.68 30.74
N ARG A 52 18.40 40.19 31.06
CA ARG A 52 18.17 38.76 31.30
C ARG A 52 17.82 38.00 30.05
N LYS A 53 17.59 38.66 28.91
CA LYS A 53 17.18 38.09 27.63
C LYS A 53 15.94 37.18 27.75
N MET A 54 14.91 37.71 28.46
CA MET A 54 13.69 36.98 28.75
C MET A 54 12.45 37.88 28.67
N VAL A 55 11.31 37.23 28.51
CA VAL A 55 10.00 37.92 28.55
C VAL A 55 9.62 38.23 30.01
N LYS A 56 9.18 39.48 30.28
CA LYS A 56 8.67 39.94 31.57
C LYS A 56 7.35 40.68 31.38
N ASN A 57 6.60 40.89 32.45
CA ASN A 57 5.35 41.67 32.43
C ASN A 57 4.33 41.27 31.36
N HIS A 58 4.36 40.01 30.95
CA HIS A 58 3.38 39.40 30.05
C HIS A 58 2.54 38.38 30.84
N PRO A 59 1.19 38.29 30.65
CA PRO A 59 0.36 37.28 31.36
C PRO A 59 0.88 35.86 31.28
N ASN A 60 1.48 35.49 30.16
CA ASN A 60 2.05 34.16 29.91
C ASN A 60 3.60 34.18 29.82
N ALA A 61 4.27 35.06 30.62
CA ALA A 61 5.71 35.24 30.54
C ALA A 61 6.47 33.91 30.70
N ASP A 62 6.13 33.11 31.71
CA ASP A 62 6.80 31.82 31.99
C ASP A 62 6.62 30.82 30.87
N ILE A 63 5.41 30.73 30.30
CA ILE A 63 5.15 29.83 29.15
C ILE A 63 5.96 30.26 27.93
N LEU A 64 6.01 31.55 27.63
CA LEU A 64 6.76 32.10 26.51
C LEU A 64 8.27 31.88 26.69
N ASN A 65 8.79 32.04 27.89
CA ASN A 65 10.18 31.77 28.21
C ASN A 65 10.49 30.28 28.07
N CYS A 66 9.64 29.38 28.54
CA CYS A 66 9.77 27.95 28.34
C CYS A 66 9.83 27.59 26.84
N MET A 67 8.91 28.12 26.04
CA MET A 67 8.91 27.90 24.58
C MET A 67 10.19 28.40 23.89
N LEU A 68 10.74 29.55 24.34
CA LEU A 68 12.01 30.10 23.82
C LEU A 68 13.19 29.18 24.15
N TYR A 69 13.26 28.64 25.37
CA TYR A 69 14.29 27.70 25.80
C TYR A 69 14.17 26.36 25.07
N GLU A 70 12.97 25.81 24.93
CA GLU A 70 12.72 24.59 24.14
C GLU A 70 13.15 24.78 22.68
N TYR A 71 12.89 25.94 22.09
CA TYR A 71 13.32 26.24 20.74
C TYR A 71 14.85 26.24 20.61
N ILE A 72 15.57 26.88 21.56
CA ILE A 72 17.05 26.84 21.60
C ILE A 72 17.55 25.42 21.79
N SER A 73 16.97 24.64 22.71
CA SER A 73 17.31 23.25 22.96
C SER A 73 17.16 22.39 21.69
N THR A 74 16.09 22.61 20.92
CA THR A 74 15.88 21.91 19.63
C THR A 74 16.97 22.23 18.62
N ILE A 75 17.45 23.47 18.59
CA ILE A 75 18.55 23.90 17.72
C ILE A 75 19.85 23.22 18.17
N GLU A 76 20.14 23.20 19.47
CA GLU A 76 21.32 22.56 20.05
C GLU A 76 21.33 21.04 19.84
N GLN A 77 20.18 20.38 19.96
CA GLN A 77 20.02 18.95 19.63
C GLN A 77 20.29 18.67 18.15
N THR A 78 19.86 19.55 17.25
CA THR A 78 20.14 19.44 15.81
C THR A 78 21.64 19.57 15.53
N GLU A 79 22.31 20.51 16.20
CA GLU A 79 23.77 20.69 16.15
C GLU A 79 24.51 19.44 16.65
N LEU A 80 24.07 18.90 17.81
CA LEU A 80 24.65 17.67 18.38
C LEU A 80 24.48 16.46 17.44
N GLY A 81 23.32 16.34 16.80
CA GLY A 81 23.07 15.29 15.80
C GLY A 81 24.01 15.37 14.58
N LEU A 82 24.37 16.58 14.14
CA LEU A 82 25.38 16.78 13.10
C LEU A 82 26.79 16.34 13.56
N TRP A 83 27.13 16.66 14.79
CA TRP A 83 28.37 16.24 15.40
C TRP A 83 28.52 14.72 15.45
N GLN A 84 27.48 14.03 15.92
CA GLN A 84 27.45 12.56 15.99
C GLN A 84 27.60 11.90 14.61
N GLN A 85 27.16 12.59 13.55
CA GLN A 85 27.32 12.13 12.16
C GLN A 85 28.69 12.48 11.55
N GLY A 86 29.62 13.12 12.30
CA GLY A 86 30.90 13.55 11.80
C GLY A 86 30.86 14.64 10.74
N LYS A 87 29.74 15.36 10.61
CA LYS A 87 29.57 16.42 9.61
C LYS A 87 30.15 17.75 10.10
N GLU A 88 30.81 18.47 9.20
CA GLU A 88 31.27 19.82 9.49
C GLU A 88 30.06 20.76 9.70
N ILE A 89 30.10 21.51 10.83
CA ILE A 89 28.99 22.37 11.22
C ILE A 89 29.15 23.73 10.53
N SER A 90 28.10 24.15 9.80
CA SER A 90 27.97 25.50 9.26
C SER A 90 26.59 26.08 9.54
N LEU A 91 26.52 27.43 9.68
CA LEU A 91 25.23 28.12 9.87
C LEU A 91 24.25 27.87 8.72
N SER A 92 24.77 27.71 7.49
CA SER A 92 23.95 27.39 6.32
C SER A 92 23.34 25.99 6.40
N LEU A 93 24.13 24.99 6.81
CA LEU A 93 23.65 23.62 7.00
C LEU A 93 22.60 23.55 8.12
N LEU A 94 22.90 24.18 9.27
CA LEU A 94 21.96 24.28 10.38
C LEU A 94 20.65 24.97 9.95
N LYS A 95 20.73 26.09 9.21
CA LYS A 95 19.56 26.77 8.68
C LYS A 95 18.73 25.91 7.73
N ASN A 96 19.38 25.11 6.89
CA ASN A 96 18.71 24.23 5.96
C ASN A 96 18.03 23.06 6.68
N LEU A 97 18.61 22.54 7.76
CA LEU A 97 18.00 21.50 8.58
C LEU A 97 16.84 22.03 9.42
N LEU A 98 16.98 23.24 9.97
CA LEU A 98 15.91 23.93 10.70
C LEU A 98 14.83 24.51 9.77
N LYS A 99 15.16 24.79 8.51
CA LYS A 99 14.21 25.16 7.45
C LYS A 99 13.59 23.97 6.75
N LYS A 100 14.23 22.80 6.79
CA LYS A 100 13.46 21.60 6.49
C LYS A 100 12.39 21.59 7.59
N PRO A 101 11.12 21.84 7.28
CA PRO A 101 10.10 21.45 8.22
C PRO A 101 10.41 19.98 8.51
N VAL A 102 10.40 19.56 9.76
CA VAL A 102 10.00 18.19 10.07
C VAL A 102 8.83 18.01 9.14
N SER A 103 8.91 17.14 8.18
CA SER A 103 8.12 17.02 6.94
C SER A 103 6.59 17.14 7.13
N ASN A 104 6.14 18.22 7.76
CA ASN A 104 4.74 18.52 8.03
C ASN A 104 4.01 19.10 6.82
N GLU A 105 4.74 19.38 5.71
CA GLU A 105 4.11 19.96 4.52
C GLU A 105 3.86 18.93 3.43
N LYS A 106 4.57 17.78 3.42
CA LYS A 106 4.26 16.74 2.45
C LYS A 106 3.15 15.83 3.01
N SER A 107 2.03 15.80 2.32
CA SER A 107 0.94 14.86 2.63
C SER A 107 1.43 13.42 2.50
N PHE A 108 1.11 12.55 3.45
CA PHE A 108 1.35 11.11 3.31
C PHE A 108 0.56 10.53 2.13
N LEU A 109 -0.59 11.10 1.80
CA LEU A 109 -1.39 10.67 0.65
C LEU A 109 -0.66 10.96 -0.67
N ASP A 110 -0.02 12.13 -0.80
CA ASP A 110 0.78 12.46 -1.99
C ASP A 110 2.02 11.59 -2.08
N PHE A 111 2.70 11.37 -0.96
CA PHE A 111 3.81 10.43 -0.87
C PHE A 111 3.39 9.01 -1.30
N TYR A 112 2.27 8.51 -0.79
CA TYR A 112 1.74 7.19 -1.16
C TYR A 112 1.51 7.11 -2.67
N LYS A 113 0.86 8.14 -3.26
CA LYS A 113 0.57 8.22 -4.69
C LYS A 113 1.83 8.21 -5.55
N GLU A 114 2.84 9.01 -5.17
CA GLU A 114 4.13 9.07 -5.86
C GLU A 114 4.89 7.73 -5.81
N GLU A 115 4.97 7.12 -4.61
CA GLU A 115 5.63 5.82 -4.42
C GLU A 115 4.93 4.71 -5.21
N LEU A 116 3.60 4.74 -5.27
CA LEU A 116 2.82 3.80 -6.07
C LEU A 116 3.09 3.98 -7.56
N ALA A 117 3.11 5.22 -8.06
CA ALA A 117 3.34 5.54 -9.46
C ALA A 117 4.73 5.09 -9.94
N THR A 118 5.77 5.31 -9.11
CA THR A 118 7.15 4.95 -9.42
C THR A 118 7.50 3.49 -9.14
N SER A 119 6.57 2.72 -8.54
CA SER A 119 6.82 1.33 -8.17
C SER A 119 6.88 0.41 -9.40
N SER A 120 7.73 -0.64 -9.32
CA SER A 120 7.82 -1.72 -10.31
C SER A 120 6.70 -2.78 -10.17
N LEU A 121 5.62 -2.49 -9.44
CA LEU A 121 4.52 -3.40 -9.24
C LEU A 121 3.75 -3.63 -10.55
N LYS A 122 3.21 -4.84 -10.73
CA LYS A 122 2.28 -5.15 -11.84
C LYS A 122 1.03 -4.25 -11.74
N GLU A 123 0.46 -3.84 -12.87
CA GLU A 123 -0.70 -2.92 -12.91
C GLU A 123 -1.90 -3.41 -12.08
N SER A 124 -2.20 -4.71 -12.10
CA SER A 124 -3.24 -5.28 -11.24
C SER A 124 -2.96 -5.12 -9.74
N THR A 125 -1.68 -5.14 -9.34
CA THR A 125 -1.27 -4.89 -7.95
C THR A 125 -1.35 -3.39 -7.64
N LYS A 126 -0.93 -2.52 -8.56
CA LYS A 126 -1.08 -1.06 -8.39
C LYS A 126 -2.54 -0.68 -8.19
N HIS A 127 -3.47 -1.25 -8.97
CA HIS A 127 -4.90 -1.02 -8.80
C HIS A 127 -5.41 -1.40 -7.40
N ASN A 128 -4.95 -2.53 -6.84
CA ASN A 128 -5.27 -2.92 -5.47
C ASN A 128 -4.72 -1.93 -4.42
N HIS A 129 -3.52 -1.37 -4.64
CA HIS A 129 -2.96 -0.36 -3.76
C HIS A 129 -3.68 0.98 -3.89
N LEU A 130 -4.11 1.35 -5.11
CA LEU A 130 -4.89 2.57 -5.38
C LEU A 130 -6.22 2.53 -4.61
N SER A 131 -6.92 1.39 -4.59
CA SER A 131 -8.15 1.26 -3.81
C SER A 131 -7.95 1.50 -2.30
N THR A 132 -6.74 1.23 -1.77
CA THR A 132 -6.41 1.57 -0.37
C THR A 132 -6.17 3.06 -0.19
N LEU A 133 -5.53 3.71 -1.15
CA LEU A 133 -5.33 5.16 -1.15
C LEU A 133 -6.68 5.90 -1.17
N GLU A 134 -7.63 5.47 -2.01
CA GLU A 134 -8.98 6.02 -2.07
C GLU A 134 -9.72 5.90 -0.73
N LEU A 135 -9.59 4.75 -0.05
CA LEU A 135 -10.17 4.55 1.28
C LEU A 135 -9.52 5.44 2.35
N LEU A 136 -8.21 5.66 2.30
CA LEU A 136 -7.52 6.58 3.18
C LEU A 136 -7.99 8.02 2.96
N GLN A 137 -8.14 8.45 1.70
CA GLN A 137 -8.67 9.77 1.34
C GLN A 137 -10.13 9.96 1.79
N ALA A 138 -10.95 8.91 1.69
CA ALA A 138 -12.33 8.92 2.18
C ALA A 138 -12.40 8.95 3.72
N PHE A 139 -11.44 8.36 4.42
CA PHE A 139 -11.34 8.37 5.87
C PHE A 139 -10.90 9.73 6.40
N LYS A 140 -9.85 10.33 5.81
CA LYS A 140 -9.33 11.65 6.19
C LYS A 140 -8.76 12.36 4.97
N LYS A 141 -9.26 13.57 4.65
CA LYS A 141 -8.87 14.33 3.44
C LYS A 141 -7.38 14.63 3.37
N GLU A 142 -6.77 14.94 4.50
CA GLU A 142 -5.35 15.24 4.62
C GLU A 142 -4.75 14.35 5.72
N ILE A 143 -3.71 13.61 5.37
CA ILE A 143 -2.98 12.74 6.29
C ILE A 143 -1.51 13.14 6.21
N PHE A 144 -0.94 13.57 7.33
CA PHE A 144 0.46 13.89 7.46
C PHE A 144 1.22 12.72 8.10
N PHE A 145 2.54 12.69 7.96
CA PHE A 145 3.36 11.66 8.59
C PHE A 145 3.24 11.64 10.12
N THR A 146 3.00 12.79 10.72
CA THR A 146 2.75 12.93 12.17
C THR A 146 1.42 12.35 12.63
N ASP A 147 0.45 12.21 11.73
CA ASP A 147 -0.85 11.60 12.04
C ASP A 147 -0.77 10.07 12.17
N LEU A 148 0.24 9.43 11.57
CA LEU A 148 0.35 7.97 11.46
C LEU A 148 0.74 7.32 12.79
N THR A 149 -0.09 7.54 13.81
CA THR A 149 0.03 6.97 15.15
C THR A 149 -0.69 5.61 15.26
N PHE A 150 -0.51 4.93 16.41
CA PHE A 150 -1.28 3.72 16.71
C PHE A 150 -2.79 3.99 16.71
N GLU A 151 -3.21 5.13 17.24
CA GLU A 151 -4.61 5.56 17.30
C GLU A 151 -5.18 5.77 15.90
N PHE A 152 -4.41 6.37 14.99
CA PHE A 152 -4.80 6.53 13.59
C PHE A 152 -5.02 5.17 12.91
N VAL A 153 -4.07 4.25 13.06
CA VAL A 153 -4.14 2.91 12.45
C VAL A 153 -5.35 2.14 12.99
N SER A 154 -5.60 2.21 14.31
CA SER A 154 -6.76 1.58 14.96
C SER A 154 -8.08 2.21 14.51
N SER A 155 -8.13 3.52 14.36
CA SER A 155 -9.32 4.25 13.90
C SER A 155 -9.63 3.93 12.44
N PHE A 156 -8.62 3.79 11.60
CA PHE A 156 -8.80 3.39 10.20
C PHE A 156 -9.31 1.95 10.09
N ASP A 157 -8.81 1.03 10.92
CA ASP A 157 -9.36 -0.34 11.02
C ASP A 157 -10.84 -0.31 11.40
N SER A 158 -11.20 0.42 12.47
CA SER A 158 -12.59 0.57 12.92
C SER A 158 -13.48 1.20 11.83
N TYR A 159 -12.96 2.18 11.08
CA TYR A 159 -13.65 2.76 9.94
C TYR A 159 -13.95 1.72 8.86
N LEU A 160 -12.99 0.87 8.52
CA LEU A 160 -13.21 -0.20 7.52
C LEU A 160 -14.23 -1.22 8.03
N GLN A 161 -14.20 -1.57 9.34
CA GLN A 161 -15.20 -2.45 9.95
C GLN A 161 -16.60 -1.84 9.88
N SER A 162 -16.77 -0.57 10.21
CA SER A 162 -18.06 0.14 10.17
C SER A 162 -18.64 0.22 8.74
N ARG A 163 -17.77 0.14 7.70
CA ARG A 163 -18.16 0.05 6.30
C ARG A 163 -18.55 -1.37 5.86
N GLY A 164 -18.53 -2.34 6.77
CA GLY A 164 -18.91 -3.73 6.50
C GLY A 164 -17.85 -4.55 5.74
N TYR A 165 -16.60 -4.11 5.70
CA TYR A 165 -15.55 -4.88 5.04
C TYR A 165 -15.26 -6.17 5.81
N HIS A 166 -15.09 -7.27 5.07
CA HIS A 166 -14.67 -8.56 5.64
C HIS A 166 -13.22 -8.45 6.18
N LEU A 167 -12.93 -9.19 7.27
CA LEU A 167 -11.64 -9.12 8.00
C LEU A 167 -10.41 -9.29 7.09
N ASN A 168 -10.45 -10.21 6.10
CA ASN A 168 -9.36 -10.40 5.16
C ASN A 168 -9.19 -9.21 4.18
N THR A 169 -10.28 -8.50 3.87
CA THR A 169 -10.22 -7.26 3.07
C THR A 169 -9.58 -6.14 3.88
N ILE A 170 -9.97 -6.01 5.16
CA ILE A 170 -9.32 -5.08 6.10
C ILE A 170 -7.84 -5.39 6.21
N ALA A 171 -7.48 -6.66 6.43
CA ALA A 171 -6.08 -7.11 6.49
C ALA A 171 -5.28 -6.72 5.24
N LYS A 172 -5.89 -6.82 4.05
CA LYS A 172 -5.26 -6.40 2.79
C LYS A 172 -4.94 -4.90 2.81
N HIS A 173 -5.92 -4.05 3.17
CA HIS A 173 -5.73 -2.59 3.21
C HIS A 173 -4.71 -2.18 4.28
N MET A 174 -4.73 -2.84 5.45
CA MET A 174 -3.77 -2.60 6.52
C MET A 174 -2.34 -3.02 6.12
N LYS A 175 -2.18 -4.12 5.36
CA LYS A 175 -0.87 -4.52 4.79
C LYS A 175 -0.35 -3.49 3.78
N HIS A 176 -1.23 -2.92 2.96
CA HIS A 176 -0.85 -1.85 2.04
C HIS A 176 -0.41 -0.60 2.80
N LEU A 177 -1.19 -0.12 3.78
CA LEU A 177 -0.80 1.02 4.62
C LEU A 177 0.55 0.77 5.30
N LYS A 178 0.74 -0.40 5.92
CA LYS A 178 2.00 -0.80 6.56
C LYS A 178 3.19 -0.72 5.60
N ARG A 179 3.01 -1.16 4.35
CA ARG A 179 4.07 -1.07 3.32
C ARG A 179 4.55 0.37 3.12
N TYR A 180 3.63 1.34 2.95
CA TYR A 180 4.01 2.73 2.70
C TYR A 180 4.53 3.45 3.94
N VAL A 181 4.06 3.08 5.13
CA VAL A 181 4.67 3.52 6.38
C VAL A 181 6.11 3.03 6.49
N ASN A 182 6.39 1.78 6.14
CA ASN A 182 7.77 1.26 6.12
C ASN A 182 8.65 1.98 5.08
N ILE A 183 8.12 2.28 3.89
CA ILE A 183 8.86 3.06 2.88
C ILE A 183 9.14 4.47 3.41
N ALA A 184 8.18 5.10 4.09
CA ALA A 184 8.36 6.42 4.69
C ALA A 184 9.45 6.44 5.78
N ILE A 185 9.53 5.39 6.60
CA ILE A 185 10.61 5.23 7.59
C ILE A 185 11.96 5.04 6.89
N ASN A 186 12.04 4.16 5.89
CA ASN A 186 13.29 3.89 5.15
C ASN A 186 13.78 5.13 4.40
N LYS A 187 12.89 6.03 3.99
CA LYS A 187 13.21 7.31 3.35
C LYS A 187 13.33 8.48 4.34
N GLU A 188 13.35 8.21 5.64
CA GLU A 188 13.52 9.19 6.72
C GLU A 188 12.42 10.27 6.80
N TYR A 189 11.22 10.00 6.26
CA TYR A 189 10.05 10.86 6.46
C TYR A 189 9.41 10.66 7.85
N MET A 190 9.68 9.52 8.50
CA MET A 190 9.18 9.16 9.83
C MET A 190 10.28 8.53 10.66
N ASP A 191 10.27 8.80 11.98
CA ASP A 191 11.13 8.11 12.93
C ASP A 191 10.60 6.69 13.20
N ILE A 192 11.51 5.70 13.20
CA ILE A 192 11.21 4.29 13.55
C ILE A 192 10.63 4.15 14.97
N GLN A 193 10.96 5.06 15.89
CA GLN A 193 10.42 5.07 17.26
C GLN A 193 8.90 5.32 17.27
N LYS A 194 8.38 6.06 16.27
CA LYS A 194 6.97 6.39 16.08
C LYS A 194 6.21 5.36 15.25
N TYR A 195 6.80 4.19 14.99
CA TYR A 195 6.21 3.16 14.14
C TYR A 195 4.91 2.60 14.71
N ALA A 196 3.78 2.98 14.12
CA ALA A 196 2.43 2.65 14.57
C ALA A 196 2.16 1.12 14.59
N PHE A 197 2.72 0.37 13.63
CA PHE A 197 2.52 -1.07 13.52
C PHE A 197 3.37 -1.91 14.50
N ARG A 198 4.17 -1.30 15.38
CA ARG A 198 4.87 -2.03 16.45
C ARG A 198 3.89 -2.74 17.37
N LYS A 199 2.79 -2.06 17.76
CA LYS A 199 1.76 -2.57 18.67
C LYS A 199 0.52 -3.09 17.95
N TYR A 200 0.24 -2.59 16.72
CA TYR A 200 -0.92 -2.99 15.93
C TYR A 200 -0.65 -4.32 15.20
N ARG A 201 -1.49 -5.33 15.46
CA ARG A 201 -1.43 -6.63 14.78
C ARG A 201 -2.53 -6.72 13.73
N ILE A 202 -2.17 -6.98 12.49
CA ILE A 202 -3.12 -7.21 11.40
C ILE A 202 -3.76 -8.58 11.60
N LYS A 203 -5.10 -8.59 11.80
CA LYS A 203 -5.89 -9.80 11.98
C LYS A 203 -6.33 -10.33 10.62
N SER A 204 -6.29 -11.63 10.42
CA SER A 204 -6.85 -12.31 9.24
C SER A 204 -7.41 -13.66 9.66
N VAL A 205 -8.38 -14.15 8.91
CA VAL A 205 -8.94 -15.49 9.06
C VAL A 205 -8.57 -16.32 7.84
N GLU A 206 -8.47 -17.62 8.04
CA GLU A 206 -8.25 -18.53 6.93
C GLU A 206 -9.41 -18.47 5.93
N GLY A 207 -9.07 -18.37 4.65
CA GLY A 207 -10.07 -18.33 3.58
C GLY A 207 -10.67 -19.73 3.36
N ARG A 208 -11.99 -19.83 3.36
CA ARG A 208 -12.65 -21.05 2.89
C ARG A 208 -12.62 -21.09 1.37
N HIS A 209 -12.01 -22.12 0.82
CA HIS A 209 -11.96 -22.32 -0.62
C HIS A 209 -13.09 -23.26 -1.07
N THR A 210 -13.92 -22.77 -1.98
CA THR A 210 -14.97 -23.61 -2.60
C THR A 210 -14.33 -24.52 -3.63
N HIS A 211 -14.62 -25.82 -3.56
CA HIS A 211 -14.25 -26.83 -4.55
C HIS A 211 -15.49 -27.68 -4.86
N LEU A 212 -15.48 -28.38 -5.97
CA LEU A 212 -16.49 -29.36 -6.31
C LEU A 212 -16.11 -30.73 -5.73
N SER A 213 -17.10 -31.46 -5.19
CA SER A 213 -16.90 -32.87 -4.89
C SER A 213 -16.81 -33.68 -6.19
N PRO A 214 -16.32 -34.94 -6.16
CA PRO A 214 -16.32 -35.81 -7.32
C PRO A 214 -17.72 -35.96 -7.96
N GLU A 215 -18.78 -36.07 -7.14
CA GLU A 215 -20.16 -36.19 -7.58
C GLU A 215 -20.64 -34.89 -8.24
N GLU A 216 -20.28 -33.74 -7.69
CA GLU A 216 -20.62 -32.43 -8.28
C GLU A 216 -19.90 -32.19 -9.59
N LEU A 217 -18.62 -32.61 -9.69
CA LEU A 217 -17.84 -32.54 -10.92
C LEU A 217 -18.48 -33.42 -11.99
N HIS A 218 -18.85 -34.66 -11.62
CA HIS A 218 -19.51 -35.60 -12.53
C HIS A 218 -20.88 -35.06 -13.02
N LYS A 219 -21.70 -34.48 -12.13
CA LYS A 219 -22.93 -33.81 -12.54
C LYS A 219 -22.68 -32.71 -13.58
N LEU A 220 -21.63 -31.92 -13.41
CA LEU A 220 -21.28 -30.87 -14.36
C LEU A 220 -20.80 -31.45 -15.70
N GLU A 221 -20.06 -32.56 -15.68
CA GLU A 221 -19.62 -33.28 -16.88
C GLU A 221 -20.83 -33.72 -17.71
N GLU A 222 -21.87 -34.27 -17.06
CA GLU A 222 -23.05 -34.87 -17.71
C GLU A 222 -24.11 -33.85 -18.17
N VAL A 223 -23.99 -32.56 -17.80
CA VAL A 223 -24.98 -31.54 -18.23
C VAL A 223 -25.10 -31.51 -19.74
N GLN A 224 -26.26 -31.86 -20.24
CA GLN A 224 -26.62 -31.70 -21.64
C GLN A 224 -27.15 -30.28 -21.88
N LEU A 225 -26.52 -29.54 -22.76
CA LEU A 225 -26.90 -28.18 -23.09
C LEU A 225 -27.90 -28.17 -24.25
N THR A 226 -29.10 -27.65 -23.99
CA THR A 226 -30.08 -27.40 -25.05
C THR A 226 -29.61 -26.28 -25.97
N GLU A 227 -30.20 -26.11 -27.16
CA GLU A 227 -29.87 -25.04 -28.11
C GLU A 227 -29.83 -23.66 -27.46
N LYS A 228 -30.76 -23.38 -26.55
CA LYS A 228 -30.78 -22.13 -25.77
C LYS A 228 -29.48 -21.87 -25.00
N PHE A 229 -28.81 -22.90 -24.56
CA PHE A 229 -27.58 -22.84 -23.76
C PHE A 229 -26.33 -23.29 -24.51
N ALA A 230 -26.40 -23.57 -25.81
CA ALA A 230 -25.29 -24.05 -26.63
C ALA A 230 -24.03 -23.19 -26.50
N LYS A 231 -24.18 -21.87 -26.33
CA LYS A 231 -23.06 -20.92 -26.11
C LYS A 231 -22.27 -21.17 -24.82
N LEU A 232 -22.82 -21.92 -23.87
CA LEU A 232 -22.16 -22.28 -22.61
C LEU A 232 -21.25 -23.49 -22.74
N GLN A 233 -21.23 -24.19 -23.90
CA GLN A 233 -20.40 -25.37 -24.10
C GLN A 233 -18.91 -25.06 -23.94
N LYS A 234 -18.41 -24.01 -24.57
CA LYS A 234 -17.01 -23.62 -24.46
C LYS A 234 -16.64 -23.18 -23.02
N PRO A 235 -17.39 -22.33 -22.29
CA PRO A 235 -17.19 -22.08 -20.87
C PRO A 235 -17.17 -23.36 -20.01
N LYS A 236 -18.11 -24.31 -20.26
CA LYS A 236 -18.14 -25.60 -19.56
C LYS A 236 -16.87 -26.39 -19.77
N ASP A 237 -16.48 -26.60 -21.03
CA ASP A 237 -15.30 -27.35 -21.39
C ASP A 237 -14.00 -26.71 -20.85
N ALA A 238 -13.90 -25.39 -20.92
CA ALA A 238 -12.75 -24.65 -20.36
C ALA A 238 -12.65 -24.79 -18.84
N PHE A 239 -13.77 -24.73 -18.15
CA PHE A 239 -13.82 -24.92 -16.69
C PHE A 239 -13.42 -26.35 -16.31
N LEU A 240 -13.99 -27.37 -16.99
CA LEU A 240 -13.66 -28.78 -16.76
C LEU A 240 -12.18 -29.05 -17.07
N PHE A 241 -11.65 -28.51 -18.16
CA PHE A 241 -10.23 -28.62 -18.47
C PHE A 241 -9.36 -28.05 -17.36
N CYS A 242 -9.76 -26.91 -16.79
CA CYS A 242 -9.05 -26.33 -15.65
C CYS A 242 -9.23 -27.12 -14.34
N CYS A 243 -10.35 -27.83 -14.15
CA CYS A 243 -10.49 -28.80 -13.06
C CYS A 243 -9.49 -29.93 -13.22
N TYR A 244 -9.33 -30.48 -14.42
CA TYR A 244 -8.42 -31.60 -14.66
C TYR A 244 -6.93 -31.21 -14.64
N ALA A 245 -6.58 -30.00 -15.09
CA ALA A 245 -5.20 -29.54 -15.19
C ALA A 245 -4.76 -28.59 -14.06
N GLY A 246 -5.63 -28.25 -13.11
CA GLY A 246 -5.30 -27.36 -11.99
C GLY A 246 -4.95 -25.92 -12.39
N LEU A 247 -5.42 -25.44 -13.56
CA LEU A 247 -5.06 -24.15 -14.12
C LEU A 247 -5.76 -22.98 -13.44
N ARG A 248 -5.06 -21.85 -13.41
CA ARG A 248 -5.72 -20.56 -13.14
C ARG A 248 -6.34 -20.01 -14.42
N TYR A 249 -7.37 -19.19 -14.29
CA TYR A 249 -7.96 -18.45 -15.42
C TYR A 249 -6.89 -17.73 -16.25
N SER A 250 -5.98 -16.99 -15.60
CA SER A 250 -4.90 -16.28 -16.29
C SER A 250 -3.95 -17.20 -17.04
N ASP A 251 -3.66 -18.39 -16.49
CA ASP A 251 -2.79 -19.33 -17.15
C ASP A 251 -3.51 -19.93 -18.37
N PHE A 252 -4.76 -20.36 -18.22
CA PHE A 252 -5.58 -20.91 -19.31
C PHE A 252 -5.72 -19.94 -20.50
N THR A 253 -6.02 -18.67 -20.24
CA THR A 253 -6.25 -17.68 -21.31
C THR A 253 -4.98 -17.22 -22.04
N HIS A 254 -3.80 -17.59 -21.52
CA HIS A 254 -2.51 -17.33 -22.16
C HIS A 254 -1.94 -18.57 -22.88
N LEU A 255 -2.65 -19.70 -22.82
CA LEU A 255 -2.25 -20.88 -23.57
C LEU A 255 -2.43 -20.67 -25.08
N THR A 256 -1.59 -21.35 -25.82
CA THR A 256 -1.68 -21.50 -27.27
C THR A 256 -1.60 -23.00 -27.63
N SER A 257 -1.85 -23.35 -28.87
CA SER A 257 -1.65 -24.73 -29.36
C SER A 257 -0.23 -25.28 -29.14
N GLU A 258 0.78 -24.39 -29.12
CA GLU A 258 2.19 -24.73 -28.87
C GLU A 258 2.46 -25.23 -27.44
N ASN A 259 1.56 -24.96 -26.50
CA ASN A 259 1.68 -25.45 -25.13
C ASN A 259 1.26 -26.90 -24.96
N ILE A 260 0.58 -27.46 -25.96
CA ILE A 260 0.17 -28.87 -25.99
C ILE A 260 1.19 -29.65 -26.84
N ILE A 261 1.96 -30.49 -26.17
CA ILE A 261 3.02 -31.27 -26.81
C ILE A 261 2.63 -32.75 -26.77
N GLU A 262 2.65 -33.42 -27.92
CA GLU A 262 2.50 -34.85 -28.02
C GLU A 262 3.89 -35.48 -28.11
N PHE A 263 4.19 -36.40 -27.18
CA PHE A 263 5.41 -37.18 -27.18
C PHE A 263 5.08 -38.65 -26.92
N HIS A 264 5.42 -39.54 -27.84
CA HIS A 264 5.10 -41.00 -27.80
C HIS A 264 3.60 -41.30 -27.54
N LYS A 265 2.70 -40.53 -28.17
CA LYS A 265 1.23 -40.59 -27.98
C LYS A 265 0.77 -40.10 -26.59
N GLU A 266 1.64 -39.55 -25.80
CA GLU A 266 1.33 -38.94 -24.52
C GLU A 266 1.22 -37.41 -24.66
N PHE A 267 0.15 -36.85 -24.17
CA PHE A 267 -0.09 -35.40 -24.23
C PHE A 267 0.40 -34.72 -22.97
N TRP A 268 1.25 -33.72 -23.17
CA TRP A 268 1.79 -32.88 -22.14
C TRP A 268 1.33 -31.44 -22.32
N LEU A 269 0.98 -30.78 -21.22
CA LEU A 269 0.76 -29.33 -21.17
C LEU A 269 1.98 -28.67 -20.54
N ILE A 270 2.70 -27.87 -21.34
CA ILE A 270 3.89 -27.12 -20.87
C ILE A 270 3.66 -25.65 -21.05
N TYR A 271 3.70 -24.90 -19.93
CA TYR A 271 3.48 -23.47 -19.95
C TYR A 271 4.24 -22.75 -18.84
N LYS A 272 4.42 -21.43 -18.98
CA LYS A 272 4.97 -20.56 -17.95
C LYS A 272 3.83 -19.85 -17.22
N SER A 273 3.68 -20.06 -15.91
CA SER A 273 2.61 -19.43 -15.14
C SER A 273 2.70 -17.91 -15.16
N VAL A 274 1.62 -17.25 -15.53
CA VAL A 274 1.50 -15.79 -15.65
C VAL A 274 1.74 -15.09 -14.30
N LYS A 275 1.29 -15.73 -13.21
CA LYS A 275 1.40 -15.14 -11.86
C LYS A 275 2.80 -15.24 -11.29
N THR A 276 3.44 -16.41 -11.43
CA THR A 276 4.71 -16.72 -10.74
C THR A 276 5.92 -16.74 -11.66
N GLY A 277 5.72 -16.81 -12.98
CA GLY A 277 6.80 -16.96 -13.96
C GLY A 277 7.46 -18.35 -13.97
N THR A 278 6.93 -19.30 -13.18
CA THR A 278 7.45 -20.66 -13.07
C THR A 278 6.98 -21.49 -14.27
N GLU A 279 7.87 -22.31 -14.85
CA GLU A 279 7.51 -23.31 -15.84
C GLU A 279 6.77 -24.47 -15.17
N VAL A 280 5.68 -24.89 -15.78
CA VAL A 280 4.83 -26.01 -15.34
C VAL A 280 4.73 -27.02 -16.47
N ARG A 281 4.93 -28.31 -16.14
CA ARG A 281 4.82 -29.42 -17.05
C ARG A 281 3.83 -30.44 -16.49
N LEU A 282 2.72 -30.65 -17.16
CA LEU A 282 1.63 -31.51 -16.71
C LEU A 282 1.42 -32.68 -17.71
N PRO A 283 1.49 -33.92 -17.25
CA PRO A 283 1.17 -35.09 -18.06
C PRO A 283 -0.34 -35.28 -18.13
N LEU A 284 -0.99 -34.72 -19.15
CA LEU A 284 -2.47 -34.71 -19.26
C LEU A 284 -3.04 -36.15 -19.33
N TYR A 285 -2.28 -37.13 -19.82
CA TYR A 285 -2.70 -38.50 -19.90
C TYR A 285 -2.85 -39.18 -18.54
N LEU A 286 -2.14 -38.71 -17.50
CA LEU A 286 -2.25 -39.23 -16.14
C LEU A 286 -3.32 -38.52 -15.31
N LEU A 287 -3.72 -37.32 -15.70
CA LEU A 287 -4.64 -36.50 -14.91
C LEU A 287 -6.09 -36.84 -15.28
N PHE A 288 -6.89 -37.20 -14.29
CA PHE A 288 -8.33 -37.49 -14.46
C PHE A 288 -8.58 -38.46 -15.63
N GLU A 289 -7.78 -39.54 -15.73
CA GLU A 289 -7.89 -40.58 -16.76
C GLU A 289 -7.84 -40.00 -18.19
N GLY A 290 -7.10 -38.92 -18.39
CA GLY A 290 -6.96 -38.27 -19.70
C GLY A 290 -8.19 -37.48 -20.16
N LYS A 291 -9.19 -37.24 -19.30
CA LYS A 291 -10.41 -36.46 -19.66
C LYS A 291 -10.10 -35.11 -20.29
N GLY A 292 -9.02 -34.45 -19.86
CA GLY A 292 -8.56 -33.20 -20.48
C GLY A 292 -8.22 -33.33 -21.96
N ILE A 293 -7.67 -34.48 -22.38
CA ILE A 293 -7.31 -34.75 -23.76
C ILE A 293 -8.57 -34.86 -24.64
N HIS A 294 -9.63 -35.47 -24.13
CA HIS A 294 -10.90 -35.55 -24.86
C HIS A 294 -11.47 -34.17 -25.15
N ILE A 295 -11.32 -33.23 -24.23
CA ILE A 295 -11.73 -31.83 -24.44
C ILE A 295 -10.87 -31.19 -25.54
N LEU A 296 -9.54 -31.36 -25.48
CA LEU A 296 -8.63 -30.79 -26.49
C LEU A 296 -8.95 -31.37 -27.91
N HIS A 297 -9.27 -32.66 -28.02
CA HIS A 297 -9.68 -33.27 -29.30
C HIS A 297 -10.94 -32.64 -29.89
N ARG A 298 -11.89 -32.21 -29.06
CA ARG A 298 -13.10 -31.48 -29.52
C ARG A 298 -12.76 -30.16 -30.20
N TYR A 299 -11.69 -29.50 -29.76
CA TYR A 299 -11.23 -28.21 -30.28
C TYR A 299 -9.95 -28.30 -31.13
N LYS A 300 -9.57 -29.49 -31.60
CA LYS A 300 -8.32 -29.74 -32.33
C LYS A 300 -8.08 -28.83 -33.52
N ASN A 301 -9.16 -28.38 -34.20
CA ASN A 301 -9.07 -27.53 -35.37
C ASN A 301 -8.85 -26.07 -35.04
N ASP A 302 -9.12 -25.61 -33.80
CA ASP A 302 -8.94 -24.23 -33.35
C ASP A 302 -8.70 -24.13 -31.82
N LEU A 303 -7.61 -24.74 -31.36
CA LEU A 303 -7.19 -24.70 -29.95
C LEU A 303 -6.93 -23.27 -29.47
N ASN A 304 -6.37 -22.43 -30.34
CA ASN A 304 -6.08 -21.05 -29.96
C ASN A 304 -7.36 -20.25 -29.67
N SER A 305 -8.44 -20.52 -30.40
CA SER A 305 -9.75 -19.95 -30.06
C SER A 305 -10.29 -20.53 -28.77
N PHE A 306 -10.13 -21.85 -28.51
CA PHE A 306 -10.59 -22.50 -27.29
C PHE A 306 -10.00 -21.82 -26.05
N PHE A 307 -8.71 -21.51 -26.05
CA PHE A 307 -8.05 -20.84 -24.93
C PHE A 307 -8.43 -19.35 -24.77
N LYS A 308 -9.02 -18.70 -25.78
CA LYS A 308 -9.50 -17.32 -25.69
C LYS A 308 -10.91 -17.30 -25.09
N LEU A 309 -11.00 -16.88 -23.83
CA LEU A 309 -12.27 -16.69 -23.11
C LEU A 309 -12.64 -15.20 -22.98
N LYS A 310 -13.90 -14.95 -22.68
CA LYS A 310 -14.37 -13.63 -22.21
C LYS A 310 -13.69 -13.25 -20.92
N ASP A 311 -13.89 -12.01 -20.48
CA ASP A 311 -13.41 -11.59 -19.16
C ASP A 311 -13.93 -12.49 -18.03
N ASN A 312 -13.14 -12.60 -16.98
CA ASN A 312 -13.40 -13.51 -15.86
C ASN A 312 -14.73 -13.26 -15.14
N SER A 313 -15.18 -11.99 -15.11
CA SER A 313 -16.45 -11.63 -14.44
C SER A 313 -17.65 -12.19 -15.18
N ASN A 314 -17.71 -12.02 -16.50
CA ASN A 314 -18.77 -12.55 -17.35
C ASN A 314 -18.74 -14.07 -17.38
N LEU A 315 -17.55 -14.67 -17.45
CA LEU A 315 -17.38 -16.11 -17.41
C LEU A 315 -17.90 -16.71 -16.09
N ASN A 316 -17.62 -16.09 -14.94
CA ASN A 316 -18.14 -16.56 -13.65
C ASN A 316 -19.68 -16.50 -13.57
N LYS A 317 -20.33 -15.54 -14.25
CA LYS A 317 -21.81 -15.53 -14.38
C LYS A 317 -22.30 -16.74 -15.17
N GLU A 318 -21.63 -17.05 -16.29
CA GLU A 318 -21.94 -18.22 -17.12
C GLU A 318 -21.73 -19.53 -16.35
N LEU A 319 -20.66 -19.65 -15.56
CA LEU A 319 -20.39 -20.80 -14.69
C LEU A 319 -21.50 -21.00 -13.62
N ASN A 320 -22.03 -19.93 -13.06
CA ASN A 320 -23.13 -20.06 -12.08
C ASN A 320 -24.45 -20.50 -12.75
N VAL A 321 -24.65 -20.18 -14.04
CA VAL A 321 -25.78 -20.77 -14.80
C VAL A 321 -25.55 -22.26 -15.00
N LEU A 322 -24.33 -22.68 -15.38
CA LEU A 322 -23.97 -24.09 -15.54
C LEU A 322 -24.11 -24.88 -14.23
N ALA A 323 -23.67 -24.31 -13.10
CA ALA A 323 -23.85 -24.92 -11.77
C ALA A 323 -25.33 -25.20 -11.47
N LYS A 324 -26.21 -24.22 -11.74
CA LYS A 324 -27.66 -24.41 -11.57
C LYS A 324 -28.23 -25.50 -12.47
N LEU A 325 -27.79 -25.56 -13.74
CA LEU A 325 -28.22 -26.61 -14.67
C LEU A 325 -27.72 -28.00 -14.21
N ALA A 326 -26.58 -28.08 -13.56
CA ALA A 326 -26.02 -29.30 -12.98
C ALA A 326 -26.64 -29.66 -11.61
N GLY A 327 -27.56 -28.84 -11.05
CA GLY A 327 -28.11 -29.05 -9.72
C GLY A 327 -27.09 -28.83 -8.60
N ILE A 328 -26.07 -27.99 -8.83
CA ILE A 328 -25.04 -27.63 -7.86
C ILE A 328 -25.46 -26.35 -7.17
N SER A 329 -25.59 -26.38 -5.83
CA SER A 329 -26.03 -25.23 -5.02
C SER A 329 -24.89 -24.25 -4.69
N LYS A 330 -23.63 -24.70 -4.81
CA LYS A 330 -22.44 -23.88 -4.53
C LYS A 330 -22.29 -22.78 -5.58
N HIS A 331 -21.89 -21.58 -5.11
CA HIS A 331 -21.41 -20.54 -6.02
C HIS A 331 -20.01 -20.91 -6.53
N ILE A 332 -19.87 -21.14 -7.82
CA ILE A 332 -18.61 -21.49 -8.46
C ILE A 332 -18.01 -20.32 -9.25
N SER A 333 -16.73 -20.27 -9.28
CA SER A 333 -15.93 -19.34 -10.07
C SER A 333 -14.82 -20.09 -10.80
N PHE A 334 -14.15 -19.47 -11.75
CA PHE A 334 -13.04 -20.12 -12.46
C PHE A 334 -11.92 -20.54 -11.50
N HIS A 335 -11.79 -19.87 -10.36
CA HIS A 335 -10.82 -20.24 -9.33
C HIS A 335 -11.21 -21.53 -8.59
N THR A 336 -12.51 -21.85 -8.53
CA THR A 336 -13.02 -23.12 -7.99
C THR A 336 -12.46 -24.32 -8.73
N ALA A 337 -12.24 -24.24 -10.06
CA ALA A 337 -11.65 -25.32 -10.86
C ALA A 337 -10.30 -25.76 -10.31
N ARG A 338 -9.42 -24.79 -9.96
CA ARG A 338 -8.10 -25.09 -9.42
C ARG A 338 -8.18 -25.77 -8.03
N HIS A 339 -9.15 -25.38 -7.19
CA HIS A 339 -9.35 -26.00 -5.89
C HIS A 339 -10.04 -27.37 -5.99
N THR A 340 -10.68 -27.68 -7.11
CA THR A 340 -11.27 -28.99 -7.40
C THR A 340 -10.20 -29.99 -7.83
N ASN A 341 -9.11 -29.53 -8.45
CA ASN A 341 -7.98 -30.37 -8.85
C ASN A 341 -7.13 -30.82 -7.64
N ALA A 342 -7.04 -30.00 -6.60
CA ALA A 342 -6.23 -30.26 -5.41
C ALA A 342 -6.92 -31.25 -4.47
#